data_fe2ce92bc2d4d252a01aec02eef8c110
#
_entry.id   fe2ce92bc2d4d252a01aec02eef8c110
#
_cell.length_a   1.000
_cell.length_b   1.000
_cell.length_c   1.000
_cell.angle_alpha   90.00
_cell.angle_beta   90.00
_cell.angle_gamma   90.00
#
_symmetry.space_group_name_H-M   'P 1'
#
loop_
_entity.id
_entity.type
_entity.pdbx_description
1 polymer ?
#
loop_
_entity_poly.entity_id
_entity_poly.type
_entity_poly.pdbx_seq_one_letter_code
_entity_poly.pdbx_strand_id
1 'polypeptide(L)'
;MLSLAVLPWVHRAWTKRRTDKKTVEIGREIEEGSISTDTSDDAQLSGSEEIRDREEAPPVASMRDKLSKARAAISDRLKGIEGGSISSSMWEELEELLILADVGVETTLDAVNRLRETARLEKLETGIELLGALKRQMEEDLSCERELSVSASEGSVPVWLFVGVNGVGKTTSIGKVARRLTDEGLDVLLAAGDTFRAAAAEQLEKWARLCDADFVRGSEGADPSSVIFDSVEAAKAREIDVVLADTAGRLHNKVNLMEELAKVRRVADRASGQVCEVLLVIDATTGQNGLSQAQEFAETAGVTGIVLTKLDGSAKGGIVFAVEKELGLPVKLVGLGEGDRDLVDFDPQQFVEAMFGDD
;
A
#
# COMPACT_ATOMS: atom_id res chain seq x y z
N MET A 1 -2.48 -12.34 24.47
CA MET A 1 -3.27 -13.43 23.88
C MET A 1 -4.62 -12.88 23.50
N LEU A 2 -4.72 -12.29 22.30
CA LEU A 2 -5.96 -11.98 21.58
C LEU A 2 -5.57 -11.37 20.23
N SER A 3 -5.10 -12.22 19.34
CA SER A 3 -4.88 -11.90 17.93
C SER A 3 -5.21 -13.16 17.16
N LEU A 4 -6.40 -13.18 16.55
CA LEU A 4 -6.83 -14.17 15.54
C LEU A 4 -8.38 -14.22 15.48
N ALA A 5 -9.05 -13.12 15.12
CA ALA A 5 -10.51 -13.16 15.01
C ALA A 5 -11.12 -12.36 13.84
N VAL A 6 -10.35 -11.78 12.91
CA VAL A 6 -10.93 -10.95 11.83
C VAL A 6 -10.93 -11.62 10.45
N LEU A 7 -10.22 -12.72 10.25
CA LEU A 7 -10.11 -13.41 8.95
C LEU A 7 -11.27 -14.37 8.51
N PRO A 8 -12.27 -14.77 9.34
CA PRO A 8 -13.19 -15.82 8.88
C PRO A 8 -14.30 -15.37 7.94
N TRP A 9 -14.59 -14.07 7.82
CA TRP A 9 -15.76 -13.61 7.05
C TRP A 9 -15.48 -13.45 5.56
N VAL A 10 -14.36 -12.89 5.19
CA VAL A 10 -13.92 -12.76 3.79
C VAL A 10 -13.67 -14.15 3.19
N HIS A 11 -13.04 -15.04 3.96
CA HIS A 11 -12.74 -16.40 3.52
C HIS A 11 -14.00 -17.28 3.34
N ARG A 12 -15.10 -17.06 4.10
CA ARG A 12 -16.34 -17.84 3.97
C ARG A 12 -17.21 -17.44 2.77
N ALA A 13 -17.26 -16.18 2.42
CA ALA A 13 -17.99 -15.71 1.24
C ALA A 13 -17.25 -16.13 -0.05
N TRP A 14 -15.94 -16.19 0.00
CA TRP A 14 -15.07 -16.51 -1.11
C TRP A 14 -15.00 -18.00 -1.47
N THR A 15 -14.89 -18.89 -0.48
CA THR A 15 -14.93 -20.36 -0.71
C THR A 15 -16.25 -20.82 -1.33
N LYS A 16 -17.35 -20.11 -1.08
CA LYS A 16 -18.66 -20.46 -1.65
C LYS A 16 -18.76 -20.09 -3.13
N ARG A 17 -18.14 -18.99 -3.58
CA ARG A 17 -18.13 -18.58 -5.01
C ARG A 17 -17.25 -19.47 -5.89
N ARG A 18 -16.11 -19.94 -5.38
CA ARG A 18 -15.16 -20.79 -6.16
C ARG A 18 -15.67 -22.22 -6.37
N THR A 19 -16.46 -22.75 -5.47
CA THR A 19 -17.13 -24.05 -5.65
C THR A 19 -18.22 -23.99 -6.72
N ASP A 20 -18.91 -22.85 -6.86
CA ASP A 20 -19.95 -22.67 -7.89
C ASP A 20 -19.36 -22.47 -9.30
N LYS A 21 -18.20 -21.78 -9.46
CA LYS A 21 -17.53 -21.61 -10.76
C LYS A 21 -17.00 -22.92 -11.35
N LYS A 22 -16.44 -23.83 -10.55
CA LYS A 22 -15.95 -25.14 -11.03
C LYS A 22 -17.04 -26.09 -11.50
N THR A 23 -18.29 -25.89 -11.10
CA THR A 23 -19.42 -26.77 -11.47
C THR A 23 -20.04 -26.38 -12.82
N VAL A 24 -19.79 -25.16 -13.33
CA VAL A 24 -20.37 -24.68 -14.60
C VAL A 24 -19.52 -25.04 -15.83
N GLU A 25 -18.22 -25.28 -15.68
CA GLU A 25 -17.35 -25.63 -16.84
C GLU A 25 -17.43 -27.08 -17.31
N ILE A 26 -18.06 -28.00 -16.56
CA ILE A 26 -18.14 -29.42 -16.95
C ILE A 26 -19.34 -29.75 -17.85
N GLY A 27 -20.17 -28.75 -18.17
CA GLY A 27 -21.45 -28.98 -18.89
C GLY A 27 -21.51 -28.62 -20.37
N ARG A 28 -20.38 -28.27 -21.04
CA ARG A 28 -20.44 -27.72 -22.42
C ARG A 28 -19.53 -28.35 -23.48
N GLU A 29 -19.08 -29.56 -23.33
CA GLU A 29 -18.41 -30.30 -24.43
C GLU A 29 -18.91 -31.71 -24.53
N ILE A 30 -20.07 -31.96 -25.15
CA ILE A 30 -20.39 -33.17 -25.93
C ILE A 30 -21.49 -32.76 -26.91
N GLU A 31 -21.11 -32.39 -28.12
CA GLU A 31 -21.84 -32.75 -29.37
C GLU A 31 -21.02 -32.32 -30.60
N GLU A 32 -20.93 -33.30 -31.47
CA GLU A 32 -20.59 -33.29 -32.92
C GLU A 32 -19.15 -33.48 -33.38
N GLY A 33 -19.00 -34.62 -34.04
CA GLY A 33 -18.11 -34.77 -35.17
C GLY A 33 -17.41 -36.10 -35.30
N SER A 34 -18.12 -37.13 -35.76
CA SER A 34 -17.58 -38.42 -36.21
C SER A 34 -16.70 -38.34 -37.48
N ILE A 35 -15.85 -39.39 -37.66
CA ILE A 35 -15.22 -39.93 -38.91
C ILE A 35 -13.71 -39.66 -38.99
N SER A 36 -12.87 -40.63 -38.97
CA SER A 36 -12.47 -41.92 -39.47
C SER A 36 -10.96 -42.12 -39.35
N THR A 37 -10.59 -43.29 -38.83
CA THR A 37 -9.50 -44.22 -39.23
C THR A 37 -8.16 -43.66 -39.78
N ASP A 38 -6.99 -43.96 -39.21
CA ASP A 38 -6.25 -45.22 -39.32
C ASP A 38 -4.86 -45.17 -38.64
N THR A 39 -4.48 -46.29 -38.07
CA THR A 39 -3.15 -46.92 -37.85
C THR A 39 -2.06 -46.21 -37.01
N SER A 40 -1.81 -46.89 -35.89
CA SER A 40 -0.50 -47.39 -35.34
C SER A 40 0.64 -46.39 -35.12
N ASP A 41 1.01 -46.15 -33.85
CA ASP A 41 2.24 -46.71 -33.26
C ASP A 41 2.32 -46.46 -31.75
N ASP A 42 2.79 -47.51 -31.07
CA ASP A 42 3.09 -47.55 -29.65
C ASP A 42 4.12 -46.48 -29.23
N ALA A 43 3.78 -45.68 -28.19
CA ALA A 43 4.76 -45.14 -27.27
C ALA A 43 4.12 -44.91 -25.92
N GLN A 44 4.42 -45.74 -24.94
CA GLN A 44 4.21 -45.51 -23.53
C GLN A 44 4.89 -44.23 -23.10
N LEU A 45 4.14 -43.25 -22.65
CA LEU A 45 4.64 -42.16 -21.82
C LEU A 45 3.83 -42.13 -20.55
N SER A 46 4.46 -42.63 -19.49
CA SER A 46 4.07 -42.44 -18.12
C SER A 46 4.12 -40.93 -17.80
N GLY A 47 2.99 -40.27 -17.79
CA GLY A 47 2.86 -38.92 -17.27
C GLY A 47 2.86 -38.96 -15.74
N SER A 48 4.03 -38.78 -15.15
CA SER A 48 4.09 -38.30 -13.75
C SER A 48 3.61 -36.86 -13.72
N GLU A 49 2.48 -36.63 -13.09
CA GLU A 49 2.08 -35.28 -12.65
C GLU A 49 3.19 -34.78 -11.73
N GLU A 50 4.05 -33.90 -12.25
CA GLU A 50 4.90 -33.06 -11.43
C GLU A 50 3.99 -32.13 -10.66
N ILE A 51 3.75 -32.48 -9.38
CA ILE A 51 3.33 -31.53 -8.35
C ILE A 51 4.44 -30.48 -8.33
N ARG A 52 4.20 -29.32 -8.96
CA ARG A 52 5.04 -28.15 -8.76
C ARG A 52 4.92 -27.79 -7.28
N ASP A 53 5.93 -28.18 -6.51
CA ASP A 53 6.16 -27.63 -5.17
C ASP A 53 6.09 -26.10 -5.32
N ARG A 54 5.09 -25.48 -4.69
CA ARG A 54 5.12 -24.03 -4.48
C ARG A 54 6.35 -23.81 -3.61
N GLU A 55 7.42 -23.28 -4.20
CA GLU A 55 8.54 -22.72 -3.44
C GLU A 55 7.95 -21.79 -2.41
N GLU A 56 8.14 -22.11 -1.13
CA GLU A 56 7.82 -21.21 -0.03
C GLU A 56 8.56 -19.90 -0.31
N ALA A 57 7.80 -18.83 -0.50
CA ALA A 57 8.37 -17.51 -0.73
C ALA A 57 9.32 -17.15 0.42
N PRO A 58 10.48 -16.56 0.12
CA PRO A 58 11.42 -16.16 1.16
C PRO A 58 10.69 -15.25 2.16
N PRO A 59 10.99 -15.38 3.47
CA PRO A 59 10.33 -14.58 4.50
C PRO A 59 10.55 -13.09 4.18
N VAL A 60 9.48 -12.31 4.23
CA VAL A 60 9.55 -10.84 4.10
C VAL A 60 10.46 -10.32 5.20
N ALA A 61 11.53 -9.59 4.84
CA ALA A 61 12.45 -9.03 5.82
C ALA A 61 11.69 -8.14 6.81
N SER A 62 12.02 -8.23 8.09
CA SER A 62 11.30 -7.51 9.14
C SER A 62 11.38 -6.00 8.93
N MET A 63 10.38 -5.26 9.38
CA MET A 63 10.39 -3.79 9.35
C MET A 63 11.64 -3.22 10.05
N ARG A 64 12.08 -3.88 11.13
CA ARG A 64 13.30 -3.54 11.86
C ARG A 64 14.56 -3.60 10.99
N ASP A 65 14.74 -4.67 10.19
CA ASP A 65 15.90 -4.80 9.30
C ASP A 65 15.88 -3.72 8.21
N LYS A 66 14.71 -3.42 7.69
CA LYS A 66 14.52 -2.44 6.62
C LYS A 66 14.69 -0.98 7.09
N LEU A 67 14.37 -0.67 8.35
CA LEU A 67 14.54 0.65 8.96
C LEU A 67 15.92 0.84 9.63
N SER A 68 16.84 -0.10 9.48
CA SER A 68 18.17 -0.04 10.08
C SER A 68 18.95 1.26 9.79
N LYS A 69 18.78 1.85 8.59
CA LYS A 69 19.41 3.14 8.25
C LYS A 69 18.82 4.30 9.03
N ALA A 70 17.49 4.36 9.15
CA ALA A 70 16.79 5.39 9.92
C ALA A 70 17.17 5.31 11.40
N ARG A 71 17.19 4.09 11.95
CA ARG A 71 17.62 3.82 13.32
C ARG A 71 19.08 4.20 13.55
N ALA A 72 20.01 3.82 12.65
CA ALA A 72 21.42 4.16 12.78
C ALA A 72 21.66 5.67 12.84
N ALA A 73 20.84 6.48 12.19
CA ALA A 73 20.97 7.93 12.22
C ALA A 73 20.69 8.55 13.60
N ILE A 74 19.92 7.87 14.47
CA ILE A 74 19.50 8.37 15.78
C ILE A 74 20.03 7.55 16.95
N SER A 75 20.69 6.39 16.70
CA SER A 75 21.03 5.41 17.73
C SER A 75 21.97 5.98 18.82
N ASP A 76 22.97 6.78 18.48
CA ASP A 76 23.90 7.34 19.45
C ASP A 76 23.22 8.32 20.41
N ARG A 77 22.21 9.10 19.90
CA ARG A 77 21.41 9.99 20.74
C ARG A 77 20.43 9.22 21.62
N LEU A 78 19.81 8.17 21.10
CA LEU A 78 18.96 7.29 21.92
C LEU A 78 19.73 6.75 23.12
N LYS A 79 20.92 6.22 22.93
CA LYS A 79 21.78 5.71 24.03
C LYS A 79 22.17 6.81 25.02
N GLY A 80 22.39 8.04 24.54
CA GLY A 80 22.63 9.19 25.40
C GLY A 80 21.46 9.50 26.33
N ILE A 81 20.24 9.46 25.78
CA ILE A 81 19.00 9.67 26.54
C ILE A 81 18.77 8.53 27.53
N GLU A 82 18.90 7.26 27.13
CA GLU A 82 18.71 6.09 27.99
C GLU A 82 19.56 6.10 29.25
N GLY A 83 20.85 6.48 29.11
CA GLY A 83 21.83 6.47 30.21
C GLY A 83 21.71 7.63 31.18
N GLY A 84 20.79 8.60 30.95
CA GLY A 84 20.72 9.84 31.70
C GLY A 84 19.53 9.94 32.66
N SER A 85 19.59 10.96 33.54
CA SER A 85 18.44 11.47 34.31
C SER A 85 17.78 12.60 33.53
N ILE A 86 16.47 12.79 33.71
CA ILE A 86 15.73 13.84 33.03
C ILE A 86 16.26 15.22 33.43
N SER A 87 16.83 15.92 32.46
CA SER A 87 17.45 17.25 32.60
C SER A 87 17.02 18.17 31.47
N SER A 88 17.34 19.45 31.57
CA SER A 88 17.03 20.41 30.49
C SER A 88 17.72 20.04 29.18
N SER A 89 18.98 19.56 29.25
CA SER A 89 19.73 19.12 28.06
C SER A 89 19.12 17.91 27.40
N MET A 90 18.55 16.98 28.18
CA MET A 90 17.89 15.78 27.63
C MET A 90 16.66 16.15 26.76
N TRP A 91 15.91 17.18 27.15
CA TRP A 91 14.80 17.67 26.33
C TRP A 91 15.27 18.25 24.99
N GLU A 92 16.39 18.99 25.01
CA GLU A 92 17.01 19.52 23.79
C GLU A 92 17.52 18.39 22.88
N GLU A 93 18.17 17.38 23.46
CA GLU A 93 18.64 16.19 22.74
C GLU A 93 17.47 15.41 22.12
N LEU A 94 16.34 15.31 22.83
CA LEU A 94 15.13 14.65 22.32
C LEU A 94 14.50 15.41 21.15
N GLU A 95 14.41 16.74 21.25
CA GLU A 95 13.94 17.62 20.17
C GLU A 95 14.82 17.44 18.92
N GLU A 96 16.14 17.48 19.08
CA GLU A 96 17.09 17.27 17.99
C GLU A 96 16.96 15.88 17.37
N LEU A 97 16.77 14.82 18.20
CA LEU A 97 16.59 13.46 17.74
C LEU A 97 15.38 13.33 16.83
N LEU A 98 14.23 13.86 17.25
CA LEU A 98 12.99 13.82 16.48
C LEU A 98 13.08 14.62 15.17
N ILE A 99 13.73 15.78 15.19
CA ILE A 99 13.98 16.59 13.99
C ILE A 99 14.89 15.84 13.00
N LEU A 100 15.96 15.20 13.49
CA LEU A 100 16.86 14.39 12.66
C LEU A 100 16.15 13.18 12.05
N ALA A 101 15.22 12.59 12.78
CA ALA A 101 14.37 11.51 12.26
C ALA A 101 13.38 11.98 11.18
N ASP A 102 13.28 13.29 10.91
CA ASP A 102 12.35 13.94 9.97
C ASP A 102 10.87 13.89 10.42
N VAL A 103 10.64 13.91 11.74
CA VAL A 103 9.28 14.01 12.33
C VAL A 103 8.61 15.35 11.99
N GLY A 104 9.42 16.37 11.62
CA GLY A 104 8.95 17.74 11.38
C GLY A 104 8.99 18.60 12.64
N VAL A 105 9.27 19.89 12.47
CA VAL A 105 9.50 20.82 13.60
C VAL A 105 8.24 20.96 14.44
N GLU A 106 7.10 21.22 13.82
CA GLU A 106 5.82 21.49 14.52
C GLU A 106 5.35 20.22 15.26
N THR A 107 5.43 19.06 14.61
CA THR A 107 5.09 17.76 15.20
C THR A 107 6.02 17.41 16.36
N THR A 108 7.31 17.71 16.23
CA THR A 108 8.30 17.49 17.31
C THR A 108 7.99 18.34 18.53
N LEU A 109 7.75 19.65 18.35
CA LEU A 109 7.46 20.55 19.46
C LEU A 109 6.18 20.13 20.22
N ASP A 110 5.15 19.74 19.49
CA ASP A 110 3.91 19.25 20.09
C ASP A 110 4.16 17.93 20.87
N ALA A 111 4.85 16.98 20.27
CA ALA A 111 5.18 15.71 20.90
C ALA A 111 5.99 15.90 22.19
N VAL A 112 7.02 16.74 22.16
CA VAL A 112 7.86 17.01 23.34
C VAL A 112 7.09 17.74 24.43
N ASN A 113 6.21 18.70 24.08
CA ASN A 113 5.38 19.39 25.09
C ASN A 113 4.41 18.44 25.78
N ARG A 114 3.74 17.55 25.06
CA ARG A 114 2.87 16.51 25.64
C ARG A 114 3.67 15.54 26.51
N LEU A 115 4.86 15.14 26.05
CA LEU A 115 5.73 14.25 26.81
C LEU A 115 6.23 14.88 28.11
N ARG A 116 6.50 16.20 28.15
CA ARG A 116 6.84 16.96 29.38
C ARG A 116 5.70 16.91 30.40
N GLU A 117 4.46 17.06 29.95
CA GLU A 117 3.31 16.93 30.84
C GLU A 117 3.15 15.49 31.36
N THR A 118 3.31 14.49 30.49
CA THR A 118 3.29 13.07 30.89
C THR A 118 4.39 12.77 31.92
N ALA A 119 5.63 13.21 31.67
CA ALA A 119 6.75 13.03 32.60
C ALA A 119 6.48 13.64 33.97
N ARG A 120 5.82 14.80 34.01
CA ARG A 120 5.44 15.46 35.26
C ARG A 120 4.34 14.69 36.01
N LEU A 121 3.32 14.23 35.29
CA LEU A 121 2.17 13.52 35.88
C LEU A 121 2.56 12.13 36.38
N GLU A 122 3.32 11.38 35.60
CA GLU A 122 3.80 10.03 35.91
C GLU A 122 5.03 10.03 36.81
N LYS A 123 5.63 11.21 37.07
CA LYS A 123 6.86 11.41 37.88
C LYS A 123 8.04 10.57 37.35
N LEU A 124 8.28 10.63 36.03
CA LEU A 124 9.38 9.94 35.40
C LEU A 124 10.71 10.57 35.86
N GLU A 125 11.72 9.75 36.15
CA GLU A 125 13.01 10.20 36.69
C GLU A 125 14.17 9.84 35.73
N THR A 126 14.01 8.81 34.90
CA THR A 126 15.06 8.25 34.04
C THR A 126 14.76 8.43 32.56
N GLY A 127 15.83 8.44 31.74
CA GLY A 127 15.71 8.49 30.30
C GLY A 127 15.01 7.27 29.70
N ILE A 128 15.19 6.07 30.30
CA ILE A 128 14.48 4.85 29.88
C ILE A 128 12.96 5.03 30.04
N GLU A 129 12.50 5.53 31.18
CA GLU A 129 11.10 5.80 31.43
C GLU A 129 10.55 6.83 30.44
N LEU A 130 11.34 7.89 30.16
CA LEU A 130 11.00 8.92 29.20
C LEU A 130 10.84 8.38 27.78
N LEU A 131 11.78 7.56 27.30
CA LEU A 131 11.68 6.91 25.98
C LEU A 131 10.52 5.92 25.91
N GLY A 132 10.25 5.20 27.01
CA GLY A 132 9.05 4.35 27.08
C GLY A 132 7.76 5.14 26.97
N ALA A 133 7.67 6.30 27.60
CA ALA A 133 6.53 7.21 27.48
C ALA A 133 6.42 7.81 26.05
N LEU A 134 7.54 8.18 25.44
CA LEU A 134 7.59 8.65 24.07
C LEU A 134 7.06 7.59 23.08
N LYS A 135 7.53 6.34 23.19
CA LYS A 135 7.07 5.23 22.33
C LYS A 135 5.54 5.07 22.43
N ARG A 136 4.99 4.99 23.64
CA ARG A 136 3.54 4.89 23.85
C ARG A 136 2.78 6.06 23.21
N GLN A 137 3.23 7.29 23.42
CA GLN A 137 2.63 8.47 22.82
C GLN A 137 2.68 8.42 21.28
N MET A 138 3.79 7.99 20.70
CA MET A 138 3.93 7.86 19.25
C MET A 138 3.04 6.74 18.66
N GLU A 139 2.88 5.63 19.37
CA GLU A 139 1.93 4.58 18.98
C GLU A 139 0.48 5.09 19.03
N GLU A 140 0.13 5.87 20.07
CA GLU A 140 -1.19 6.50 20.19
C GLU A 140 -1.44 7.51 19.06
N ASP A 141 -0.46 8.32 18.71
CA ASP A 141 -0.54 9.29 17.61
C ASP A 141 -0.79 8.63 16.24
N LEU A 142 -0.32 7.39 16.08
CA LEU A 142 -0.53 6.58 14.88
C LEU A 142 -1.74 5.64 15.00
N SER A 143 -2.54 5.71 16.07
CA SER A 143 -3.68 4.83 16.28
C SER A 143 -4.91 5.29 15.50
N CYS A 144 -5.03 4.88 14.24
CA CYS A 144 -6.21 5.12 13.41
C CYS A 144 -6.57 3.88 12.60
N GLU A 145 -7.78 3.86 12.05
CA GLU A 145 -8.24 2.75 11.20
C GLU A 145 -7.47 2.77 9.87
N ARG A 146 -6.88 1.60 9.51
CA ARG A 146 -5.99 1.45 8.35
C ARG A 146 -6.43 0.37 7.38
N GLU A 147 -7.58 -0.25 7.62
CA GLU A 147 -8.05 -1.35 6.80
C GLU A 147 -8.26 -0.89 5.34
N LEU A 148 -7.79 -1.72 4.41
CA LEU A 148 -8.02 -1.54 2.98
C LEU A 148 -9.33 -2.22 2.59
N SER A 149 -10.24 -1.47 1.99
CA SER A 149 -11.56 -1.98 1.65
C SER A 149 -11.61 -2.52 0.22
N VAL A 150 -11.89 -3.81 0.08
CA VAL A 150 -12.28 -4.45 -1.19
C VAL A 150 -13.80 -4.65 -1.28
N SER A 151 -14.58 -4.04 -0.38
CA SER A 151 -16.03 -4.19 -0.32
C SER A 151 -16.73 -3.07 -1.09
N ALA A 152 -17.64 -3.44 -1.98
CA ALA A 152 -18.52 -2.51 -2.69
C ALA A 152 -19.98 -2.91 -2.49
N SER A 153 -20.88 -2.01 -2.84
CA SER A 153 -22.32 -2.27 -2.85
C SER A 153 -22.66 -3.42 -3.81
N GLU A 154 -23.74 -4.13 -3.54
CA GLU A 154 -24.16 -5.27 -4.37
C GLU A 154 -24.29 -4.86 -5.85
N GLY A 155 -23.62 -5.59 -6.73
CA GLY A 155 -23.60 -5.35 -8.17
C GLY A 155 -22.59 -4.29 -8.64
N SER A 156 -21.82 -3.68 -7.73
CA SER A 156 -20.72 -2.75 -8.05
C SER A 156 -19.35 -3.44 -7.94
N VAL A 157 -18.39 -2.96 -8.74
CA VAL A 157 -16.98 -3.42 -8.71
C VAL A 157 -16.18 -2.46 -7.84
N PRO A 158 -15.43 -2.95 -6.83
CA PRO A 158 -14.51 -2.13 -6.06
C PRO A 158 -13.43 -1.52 -6.94
N VAL A 159 -13.18 -0.21 -6.80
CA VAL A 159 -12.14 0.52 -7.53
C VAL A 159 -11.19 1.19 -6.54
N TRP A 160 -9.89 0.95 -6.70
CA TRP A 160 -8.84 1.65 -5.97
C TRP A 160 -8.10 2.57 -6.92
N LEU A 161 -8.08 3.86 -6.62
CA LEU A 161 -7.35 4.87 -7.39
C LEU A 161 -6.00 5.15 -6.72
N PHE A 162 -4.90 5.10 -7.49
CA PHE A 162 -3.57 5.49 -6.99
C PHE A 162 -3.21 6.86 -7.55
N VAL A 163 -3.06 7.83 -6.66
CA VAL A 163 -2.79 9.23 -6.99
C VAL A 163 -1.43 9.68 -6.43
N GLY A 164 -0.90 10.80 -6.91
CA GLY A 164 0.39 11.34 -6.47
C GLY A 164 1.27 11.80 -7.63
N VAL A 165 2.36 12.49 -7.34
CA VAL A 165 3.28 13.03 -8.36
C VAL A 165 4.03 11.94 -9.12
N ASN A 166 4.64 12.29 -10.25
CA ASN A 166 5.45 11.34 -11.00
C ASN A 166 6.74 10.96 -10.25
N GLY A 167 7.13 9.68 -10.36
CA GLY A 167 8.37 9.16 -9.76
C GLY A 167 8.26 8.67 -8.32
N VAL A 168 7.13 8.88 -7.64
CA VAL A 168 6.93 8.42 -6.26
C VAL A 168 6.68 6.91 -6.13
N GLY A 169 6.51 6.18 -7.24
CA GLY A 169 6.33 4.74 -7.22
C GLY A 169 4.90 4.25 -7.41
N LYS A 170 3.95 5.05 -7.92
CA LYS A 170 2.54 4.66 -8.15
C LYS A 170 2.42 3.32 -8.89
N THR A 171 2.91 3.25 -10.12
CA THR A 171 2.82 2.06 -10.97
C THR A 171 3.43 0.81 -10.31
N THR A 172 4.56 0.98 -9.60
CA THR A 172 5.21 -0.10 -8.84
C THR A 172 4.36 -0.52 -7.64
N SER A 173 3.78 0.42 -6.90
CA SER A 173 2.90 0.12 -5.77
C SER A 173 1.64 -0.64 -6.21
N ILE A 174 1.03 -0.24 -7.34
CA ILE A 174 -0.11 -0.96 -7.94
C ILE A 174 0.28 -2.40 -8.24
N GLY A 175 1.44 -2.63 -8.87
CA GLY A 175 1.92 -3.97 -9.19
C GLY A 175 2.12 -4.84 -7.94
N LYS A 176 2.70 -4.28 -6.87
CA LYS A 176 2.90 -5.00 -5.60
C LYS A 176 1.58 -5.29 -4.88
N VAL A 177 0.63 -4.35 -4.91
CA VAL A 177 -0.73 -4.57 -4.39
C VAL A 177 -1.44 -5.65 -5.20
N ALA A 178 -1.36 -5.61 -6.53
CA ALA A 178 -1.93 -6.63 -7.39
C ALA A 178 -1.37 -8.02 -7.05
N ARG A 179 -0.03 -8.12 -6.89
CA ARG A 179 0.62 -9.37 -6.48
C ARG A 179 0.07 -9.90 -5.16
N ARG A 180 -0.07 -9.04 -4.17
CA ARG A 180 -0.62 -9.41 -2.87
C ARG A 180 -2.05 -9.91 -2.98
N LEU A 181 -2.93 -9.16 -3.67
CA LEU A 181 -4.34 -9.52 -3.81
C LEU A 181 -4.53 -10.83 -4.60
N THR A 182 -3.71 -11.05 -5.64
CA THR A 182 -3.75 -12.31 -6.39
C THR A 182 -3.19 -13.49 -5.58
N ASP A 183 -2.16 -13.28 -4.75
CA ASP A 183 -1.68 -14.29 -3.79
C ASP A 183 -2.75 -14.64 -2.74
N GLU A 184 -3.60 -13.67 -2.35
CA GLU A 184 -4.78 -13.86 -1.50
C GLU A 184 -5.95 -14.54 -2.25
N GLY A 185 -5.84 -14.68 -3.57
CA GLY A 185 -6.77 -15.39 -4.44
C GLY A 185 -7.89 -14.53 -5.03
N LEU A 186 -7.74 -13.21 -5.04
CA LEU A 186 -8.66 -12.29 -5.70
C LEU A 186 -8.34 -12.17 -7.20
N ASP A 187 -9.37 -12.05 -8.03
CA ASP A 187 -9.25 -11.69 -9.43
C ASP A 187 -9.08 -10.17 -9.55
N VAL A 188 -7.96 -9.72 -10.14
CA VAL A 188 -7.55 -8.30 -10.17
C VAL A 188 -7.50 -7.80 -11.61
N LEU A 189 -7.97 -6.57 -11.87
CA LEU A 189 -7.78 -5.88 -13.14
C LEU A 189 -6.95 -4.61 -12.93
N LEU A 190 -5.88 -4.44 -13.72
CA LEU A 190 -5.05 -3.25 -13.74
C LEU A 190 -5.48 -2.30 -14.85
N ALA A 191 -5.81 -1.05 -14.49
CA ALA A 191 -6.25 -0.01 -15.41
C ALA A 191 -5.14 1.04 -15.64
N ALA A 192 -4.65 1.16 -16.88
CA ALA A 192 -3.60 2.12 -17.26
C ALA A 192 -4.17 3.52 -17.52
N GLY A 193 -4.56 4.24 -16.47
CA GLY A 193 -5.11 5.58 -16.56
C GLY A 193 -4.07 6.69 -16.75
N ASP A 194 -2.77 6.44 -16.57
CA ASP A 194 -1.69 7.37 -17.00
C ASP A 194 -1.46 7.25 -18.52
N THR A 195 -2.41 7.74 -19.31
CA THR A 195 -2.43 7.63 -20.76
C THR A 195 -1.35 8.45 -21.48
N PHE A 196 -0.69 9.38 -20.77
CA PHE A 196 0.32 10.25 -21.32
C PHE A 196 1.73 9.66 -21.26
N ARG A 197 1.92 8.55 -20.56
CA ARG A 197 3.24 7.92 -20.38
C ARG A 197 3.20 6.49 -20.89
N ALA A 198 3.56 6.28 -22.15
CA ALA A 198 3.59 4.94 -22.75
C ALA A 198 4.41 3.93 -21.90
N ALA A 199 5.54 4.36 -21.36
CA ALA A 199 6.39 3.53 -20.49
C ALA A 199 5.70 3.13 -19.16
N ALA A 200 4.79 3.95 -18.63
CA ALA A 200 4.02 3.60 -17.43
C ALA A 200 3.01 2.48 -17.74
N ALA A 201 2.29 2.59 -18.87
CA ALA A 201 1.37 1.56 -19.30
C ALA A 201 2.10 0.22 -19.59
N GLU A 202 3.27 0.28 -20.25
CA GLU A 202 4.10 -0.92 -20.48
C GLU A 202 4.62 -1.55 -19.17
N GLN A 203 4.98 -0.73 -18.20
CA GLN A 203 5.39 -1.19 -16.87
C GLN A 203 4.22 -1.87 -16.15
N LEU A 204 3.03 -1.28 -16.19
CA LEU A 204 1.84 -1.83 -15.56
C LEU A 204 1.42 -3.14 -16.24
N GLU A 205 1.54 -3.25 -17.57
CA GLU A 205 1.29 -4.49 -18.32
C GLU A 205 2.23 -5.63 -17.91
N LYS A 206 3.52 -5.31 -17.65
CA LYS A 206 4.47 -6.31 -17.11
C LYS A 206 4.04 -6.81 -15.73
N TRP A 207 3.57 -5.91 -14.87
CA TRP A 207 3.01 -6.30 -13.58
C TRP A 207 1.76 -7.17 -13.71
N ALA A 208 0.84 -6.83 -14.63
CA ALA A 208 -0.34 -7.64 -14.89
C ALA A 208 0.04 -9.09 -15.25
N ARG A 209 0.99 -9.25 -16.15
CA ARG A 209 1.50 -10.59 -16.53
C ARG A 209 2.19 -11.33 -15.38
N LEU A 210 2.96 -10.63 -14.53
CA LEU A 210 3.64 -11.20 -13.37
C LEU A 210 2.66 -11.71 -12.31
N CYS A 211 1.54 -11.02 -12.16
CA CYS A 211 0.53 -11.30 -11.14
C CYS A 211 -0.63 -12.17 -11.67
N ASP A 212 -0.64 -12.53 -12.95
CA ASP A 212 -1.78 -13.18 -13.63
C ASP A 212 -3.07 -12.35 -13.47
N ALA A 213 -2.95 -11.02 -13.58
CA ALA A 213 -4.03 -10.06 -13.48
C ALA A 213 -4.51 -9.61 -14.86
N ASP A 214 -5.78 -9.27 -14.98
CA ASP A 214 -6.34 -8.65 -16.18
C ASP A 214 -5.76 -7.24 -16.39
N PHE A 215 -5.73 -6.79 -17.64
CA PHE A 215 -5.16 -5.50 -17.99
C PHE A 215 -6.00 -4.76 -19.02
N VAL A 216 -6.23 -3.47 -18.79
CA VAL A 216 -6.90 -2.56 -19.72
C VAL A 216 -6.07 -1.29 -19.91
N ARG A 217 -5.86 -0.90 -21.17
CA ARG A 217 -5.23 0.38 -21.53
C ARG A 217 -5.99 1.05 -22.68
N GLY A 218 -5.94 2.37 -22.73
CA GLY A 218 -6.35 3.15 -23.88
C GLY A 218 -5.22 3.38 -24.89
N SER A 219 -5.54 4.05 -25.99
CA SER A 219 -4.55 4.61 -26.90
C SER A 219 -3.74 5.69 -26.20
N GLU A 220 -2.50 5.96 -26.67
CA GLU A 220 -1.70 7.03 -26.13
C GLU A 220 -2.43 8.39 -26.27
N GLY A 221 -2.51 9.14 -25.16
CA GLY A 221 -3.25 10.40 -25.08
C GLY A 221 -4.78 10.28 -25.03
N ALA A 222 -5.33 9.06 -24.87
CA ALA A 222 -6.75 8.88 -24.62
C ALA A 222 -7.20 9.59 -23.34
N ASP A 223 -8.50 9.88 -23.21
CA ASP A 223 -9.07 10.40 -21.97
C ASP A 223 -8.91 9.38 -20.83
N PRO A 224 -8.18 9.69 -19.75
CA PRO A 224 -8.03 8.79 -18.60
C PRO A 224 -9.36 8.26 -18.06
N SER A 225 -10.40 9.11 -18.05
CA SER A 225 -11.72 8.71 -17.58
C SER A 225 -12.37 7.63 -18.43
N SER A 226 -12.13 7.63 -19.76
CA SER A 226 -12.63 6.57 -20.64
C SER A 226 -11.97 5.24 -20.36
N VAL A 227 -10.65 5.25 -20.11
CA VAL A 227 -9.90 4.02 -19.77
C VAL A 227 -10.42 3.41 -18.47
N ILE A 228 -10.66 4.24 -17.46
CA ILE A 228 -11.22 3.78 -16.18
C ILE A 228 -12.65 3.25 -16.37
N PHE A 229 -13.49 3.93 -17.15
CA PHE A 229 -14.83 3.45 -17.48
C PHE A 229 -14.78 2.07 -18.13
N ASP A 230 -14.00 1.91 -19.19
CA ASP A 230 -13.85 0.63 -19.92
C ASP A 230 -13.29 -0.48 -19.01
N SER A 231 -12.39 -0.12 -18.09
CA SER A 231 -11.83 -1.06 -17.11
C SER A 231 -12.88 -1.57 -16.13
N VAL A 232 -13.74 -0.69 -15.63
CA VAL A 232 -14.82 -1.05 -14.70
C VAL A 232 -15.86 -1.92 -15.39
N GLU A 233 -16.27 -1.59 -16.63
CA GLU A 233 -17.21 -2.38 -17.39
C GLU A 233 -16.63 -3.75 -17.77
N ALA A 234 -15.35 -3.81 -18.14
CA ALA A 234 -14.65 -5.07 -18.38
C ALA A 234 -14.57 -5.92 -17.12
N ALA A 235 -14.25 -5.31 -15.98
CA ALA A 235 -14.18 -5.99 -14.69
C ALA A 235 -15.53 -6.60 -14.30
N LYS A 236 -16.62 -5.85 -14.47
CA LYS A 236 -17.96 -6.36 -14.22
C LYS A 236 -18.32 -7.54 -15.12
N ALA A 237 -18.03 -7.43 -16.42
CA ALA A 237 -18.33 -8.48 -17.39
C ALA A 237 -17.54 -9.77 -17.15
N ARG A 238 -16.35 -9.66 -16.57
CA ARG A 238 -15.44 -10.78 -16.25
C ARG A 238 -15.52 -11.24 -14.79
N GLU A 239 -16.43 -10.66 -14.00
CA GLU A 239 -16.60 -10.95 -12.56
C GLU A 239 -15.31 -10.75 -11.75
N ILE A 240 -14.50 -9.74 -12.08
CA ILE A 240 -13.28 -9.35 -11.36
C ILE A 240 -13.63 -8.79 -9.98
N ASP A 241 -12.84 -9.13 -8.97
CA ASP A 241 -13.08 -8.73 -7.59
C ASP A 241 -12.69 -7.27 -7.30
N VAL A 242 -11.65 -6.73 -7.99
CA VAL A 242 -11.18 -5.35 -7.77
C VAL A 242 -10.44 -4.77 -8.97
N VAL A 243 -10.64 -3.49 -9.24
CA VAL A 243 -9.90 -2.70 -10.23
C VAL A 243 -8.87 -1.82 -9.53
N LEU A 244 -7.59 -1.93 -9.91
CA LEU A 244 -6.50 -1.05 -9.45
C LEU A 244 -6.14 -0.10 -10.59
N ALA A 245 -6.34 1.20 -10.38
CA ALA A 245 -6.20 2.21 -11.42
C ALA A 245 -4.97 3.11 -11.20
N ASP A 246 -4.03 3.08 -12.15
CA ASP A 246 -2.94 4.07 -12.23
C ASP A 246 -3.48 5.40 -12.77
N THR A 247 -2.98 6.52 -12.25
CA THR A 247 -3.38 7.85 -12.69
C THR A 247 -2.18 8.72 -13.06
N ALA A 248 -2.40 9.76 -13.85
CA ALA A 248 -1.39 10.75 -14.14
C ALA A 248 -0.92 11.49 -12.88
N GLY A 249 0.36 11.91 -12.85
CA GLY A 249 0.97 12.63 -11.73
C GLY A 249 1.71 13.90 -12.14
N ARG A 250 1.24 14.63 -13.16
CA ARG A 250 1.92 15.81 -13.73
C ARG A 250 1.61 17.09 -12.98
N LEU A 251 2.36 17.37 -11.93
CA LEU A 251 2.13 18.52 -11.04
C LEU A 251 2.38 19.90 -11.70
N HIS A 252 3.13 19.98 -12.82
CA HIS A 252 3.40 21.24 -13.51
C HIS A 252 2.14 21.90 -14.13
N ASN A 253 1.03 21.17 -14.25
CA ASN A 253 -0.27 21.71 -14.62
C ASN A 253 -1.32 21.30 -13.57
N LYS A 254 -1.16 21.82 -12.35
CA LYS A 254 -1.88 21.41 -11.15
C LYS A 254 -3.40 21.44 -11.31
N VAL A 255 -3.95 22.54 -11.81
CA VAL A 255 -5.42 22.72 -11.92
C VAL A 255 -6.03 21.64 -12.82
N ASN A 256 -5.42 21.42 -13.97
CA ASN A 256 -5.92 20.42 -14.93
C ASN A 256 -5.80 19.00 -14.35
N LEU A 257 -4.74 18.70 -13.59
CA LEU A 257 -4.56 17.38 -12.99
C LEU A 257 -5.65 17.11 -11.93
N MET A 258 -5.95 18.07 -11.07
CA MET A 258 -6.98 17.92 -10.03
C MET A 258 -8.38 17.79 -10.63
N GLU A 259 -8.68 18.56 -11.67
CA GLU A 259 -9.94 18.40 -12.42
C GLU A 259 -10.04 17.05 -13.10
N GLU A 260 -8.95 16.54 -13.67
CA GLU A 260 -8.86 15.22 -14.30
C GLU A 260 -9.10 14.10 -13.25
N LEU A 261 -8.44 14.15 -12.10
CA LEU A 261 -8.63 13.18 -11.02
C LEU A 261 -10.07 13.18 -10.49
N ALA A 262 -10.64 14.37 -10.28
CA ALA A 262 -12.05 14.49 -9.89
C ALA A 262 -13.02 13.94 -10.95
N LYS A 263 -12.67 14.06 -12.25
CA LYS A 263 -13.43 13.48 -13.35
C LYS A 263 -13.29 11.95 -13.34
N VAL A 264 -12.08 11.42 -13.21
CA VAL A 264 -11.80 9.97 -13.12
C VAL A 264 -12.62 9.34 -12.01
N ARG A 265 -12.56 9.90 -10.79
CA ARG A 265 -13.35 9.41 -9.66
C ARG A 265 -14.86 9.39 -9.95
N ARG A 266 -15.40 10.52 -10.45
CA ARG A 266 -16.83 10.59 -10.78
C ARG A 266 -17.26 9.58 -11.84
N VAL A 267 -16.38 9.29 -12.79
CA VAL A 267 -16.67 8.31 -13.87
C VAL A 267 -16.61 6.89 -13.30
N ALA A 268 -15.62 6.58 -12.46
CA ALA A 268 -15.55 5.30 -11.78
C ALA A 268 -16.79 5.00 -10.93
N ASP A 269 -17.29 6.00 -10.18
CA ASP A 269 -18.50 5.87 -9.36
C ASP A 269 -19.81 5.84 -10.17
N ARG A 270 -19.81 6.34 -11.43
CA ARG A 270 -21.00 6.33 -12.30
C ARG A 270 -21.13 5.09 -13.17
N ALA A 271 -20.01 4.47 -13.50
CA ALA A 271 -19.98 3.16 -14.15
C ALA A 271 -20.52 2.09 -13.19
N SER A 272 -20.30 0.84 -13.51
CA SER A 272 -20.62 -0.26 -12.59
C SER A 272 -19.65 -0.37 -11.41
N GLY A 273 -18.85 0.68 -11.13
CA GLY A 273 -17.83 0.72 -10.07
C GLY A 273 -18.27 1.47 -8.84
N GLN A 274 -17.50 1.25 -7.77
CA GLN A 274 -17.53 2.04 -6.54
C GLN A 274 -16.10 2.29 -6.11
N VAL A 275 -15.70 3.57 -6.01
CA VAL A 275 -14.38 3.94 -5.51
C VAL A 275 -14.34 3.70 -3.99
N CYS A 276 -13.68 2.63 -3.60
CA CYS A 276 -13.52 2.22 -2.19
C CYS A 276 -12.28 2.83 -1.57
N GLU A 277 -11.20 2.98 -2.37
CA GLU A 277 -9.94 3.57 -1.92
C GLU A 277 -9.42 4.59 -2.92
N VAL A 278 -8.93 5.70 -2.39
CA VAL A 278 -8.06 6.66 -3.10
C VAL A 278 -6.74 6.73 -2.33
N LEU A 279 -5.72 6.07 -2.85
CA LEU A 279 -4.44 5.90 -2.18
C LEU A 279 -3.42 6.92 -2.72
N LEU A 280 -3.00 7.84 -1.85
CA LEU A 280 -1.97 8.83 -2.18
C LEU A 280 -0.58 8.21 -1.97
N VAL A 281 0.18 8.11 -3.06
CA VAL A 281 1.54 7.55 -3.03
C VAL A 281 2.55 8.66 -2.80
N ILE A 282 3.36 8.52 -1.76
CA ILE A 282 4.40 9.46 -1.35
C ILE A 282 5.74 8.73 -1.27
N ASP A 283 6.81 9.38 -1.70
CA ASP A 283 8.19 8.88 -1.58
C ASP A 283 8.79 9.38 -0.25
N ALA A 284 9.09 8.46 0.68
CA ALA A 284 9.64 8.77 2.00
C ALA A 284 11.00 9.52 1.91
N THR A 285 11.77 9.33 0.83
CA THR A 285 13.07 9.98 0.67
C THR A 285 12.98 11.47 0.39
N THR A 286 11.81 11.96 -0.03
CA THR A 286 11.59 13.40 -0.32
C THR A 286 11.38 14.23 0.96
N GLY A 287 11.07 13.59 2.10
CA GLY A 287 10.87 14.25 3.37
C GLY A 287 9.78 15.31 3.31
N GLN A 288 9.92 16.40 4.07
CA GLN A 288 8.96 17.50 4.17
C GLN A 288 8.59 18.13 2.80
N ASN A 289 9.48 18.09 1.81
CA ASN A 289 9.16 18.58 0.46
C ASN A 289 8.08 17.75 -0.25
N GLY A 290 8.06 16.44 -0.02
CA GLY A 290 7.02 15.56 -0.54
C GLY A 290 5.67 15.81 0.10
N LEU A 291 5.66 16.15 1.38
CA LEU A 291 4.47 16.41 2.17
C LEU A 291 3.67 17.61 1.66
N SER A 292 4.34 18.73 1.38
CA SER A 292 3.67 19.92 0.82
C SER A 292 3.00 19.67 -0.54
N GLN A 293 3.57 18.78 -1.36
CA GLN A 293 2.95 18.36 -2.63
C GLN A 293 1.76 17.41 -2.39
N ALA A 294 1.87 16.55 -1.39
CA ALA A 294 0.84 15.59 -1.03
C ALA A 294 -0.45 16.25 -0.52
N GLN A 295 -0.32 17.37 0.19
CA GLN A 295 -1.43 18.11 0.76
C GLN A 295 -2.48 18.52 -0.29
N GLU A 296 -2.04 18.97 -1.46
CA GLU A 296 -2.94 19.34 -2.56
C GLU A 296 -3.78 18.16 -3.07
N PHE A 297 -3.17 16.97 -3.16
CA PHE A 297 -3.90 15.76 -3.53
C PHE A 297 -4.89 15.35 -2.43
N ALA A 298 -4.48 15.45 -1.16
CA ALA A 298 -5.31 15.10 -0.02
C ALA A 298 -6.62 15.89 -0.01
N GLU A 299 -6.54 17.20 -0.24
CA GLU A 299 -7.69 18.11 -0.23
C GLU A 299 -8.64 17.86 -1.43
N THR A 300 -8.12 17.51 -2.60
CA THR A 300 -8.89 17.54 -3.85
C THR A 300 -9.38 16.17 -4.32
N ALA A 301 -8.57 15.12 -4.14
CA ALA A 301 -8.86 13.80 -4.69
C ALA A 301 -9.75 12.94 -3.77
N GLY A 302 -10.04 13.39 -2.54
CA GLY A 302 -10.78 12.61 -1.55
C GLY A 302 -10.01 11.35 -1.13
N VAL A 303 -8.74 11.54 -0.79
CA VAL A 303 -7.82 10.49 -0.37
C VAL A 303 -8.33 9.77 0.88
N THR A 304 -8.24 8.44 0.89
CA THR A 304 -8.66 7.58 2.01
C THR A 304 -7.48 7.03 2.82
N GLY A 305 -6.28 7.07 2.24
CA GLY A 305 -5.07 6.59 2.91
C GLY A 305 -3.82 6.81 2.07
N ILE A 306 -2.68 6.54 2.67
CA ILE A 306 -1.36 6.82 2.11
C ILE A 306 -0.59 5.53 1.89
N VAL A 307 0.12 5.48 0.77
CA VAL A 307 1.17 4.50 0.46
C VAL A 307 2.51 5.21 0.54
N LEU A 308 3.31 4.89 1.55
CA LEU A 308 4.62 5.49 1.75
C LEU A 308 5.71 4.57 1.17
N THR A 309 6.32 4.97 0.05
CA THR A 309 7.32 4.16 -0.66
C THR A 309 8.74 4.49 -0.22
N LYS A 310 9.69 3.57 -0.50
CA LYS A 310 11.14 3.72 -0.28
C LYS A 310 11.56 4.03 1.16
N LEU A 311 10.80 3.53 2.11
CA LEU A 311 11.07 3.76 3.53
C LEU A 311 12.40 3.12 3.96
N ASP A 312 12.78 1.97 3.37
CA ASP A 312 14.06 1.26 3.55
C ASP A 312 15.29 2.06 3.09
N GLY A 313 15.12 2.95 2.14
CA GLY A 313 16.16 3.84 1.61
C GLY A 313 16.36 5.11 2.43
N SER A 314 15.41 5.44 3.30
CA SER A 314 15.36 6.69 4.02
C SER A 314 16.06 6.60 5.39
N ALA A 315 16.92 7.59 5.71
CA ALA A 315 17.34 7.86 7.07
C ALA A 315 16.29 8.66 7.87
N LYS A 316 15.13 8.93 7.26
CA LYS A 316 14.10 9.86 7.69
C LYS A 316 12.77 9.16 7.93
N GLY A 317 12.78 8.09 8.72
CA GLY A 317 11.58 7.29 9.02
C GLY A 317 10.46 8.06 9.70
N GLY A 318 10.80 9.10 10.46
CA GLY A 318 9.84 9.94 11.19
C GLY A 318 8.86 10.71 10.30
N ILE A 319 9.09 10.76 8.97
CA ILE A 319 8.15 11.36 8.02
C ILE A 319 6.74 10.77 8.14
N VAL A 320 6.58 9.53 8.62
CA VAL A 320 5.28 8.91 8.89
C VAL A 320 4.43 9.77 9.82
N PHE A 321 5.00 10.25 10.92
CA PHE A 321 4.30 11.09 11.90
C PHE A 321 3.89 12.43 11.31
N ALA A 322 4.79 13.07 10.53
CA ALA A 322 4.47 14.33 9.86
C ALA A 322 3.32 14.14 8.84
N VAL A 323 3.38 13.07 8.04
CA VAL A 323 2.38 12.76 7.02
C VAL A 323 1.00 12.56 7.65
N GLU A 324 0.88 11.73 8.69
CA GLU A 324 -0.41 11.49 9.33
C GLU A 324 -0.95 12.73 10.04
N LYS A 325 -0.08 13.47 10.73
CA LYS A 325 -0.50 14.67 11.47
C LYS A 325 -0.91 15.81 10.55
N GLU A 326 -0.11 16.10 9.51
CA GLU A 326 -0.36 17.26 8.63
C GLU A 326 -1.46 17.00 7.60
N LEU A 327 -1.58 15.76 7.11
CA LEU A 327 -2.61 15.39 6.14
C LEU A 327 -3.90 14.88 6.79
N GLY A 328 -3.85 14.45 8.06
CA GLY A 328 -4.99 13.84 8.74
C GLY A 328 -5.42 12.50 8.12
N LEU A 329 -4.50 11.80 7.45
CA LEU A 329 -4.77 10.58 6.68
C LEU A 329 -3.87 9.43 7.17
N PRO A 330 -4.42 8.19 7.30
CA PRO A 330 -3.64 7.05 7.75
C PRO A 330 -2.63 6.59 6.68
N VAL A 331 -1.40 6.27 7.09
CA VAL A 331 -0.49 5.47 6.30
C VAL A 331 -0.99 4.03 6.33
N LYS A 332 -1.50 3.50 5.22
CA LYS A 332 -2.03 2.14 5.11
C LYS A 332 -0.99 1.14 4.68
N LEU A 333 -0.12 1.52 3.74
CA LEU A 333 0.91 0.65 3.17
C LEU A 333 2.28 1.31 3.19
N VAL A 334 3.33 0.49 3.41
CA VAL A 334 4.73 0.95 3.36
C VAL A 334 5.57 0.07 2.43
N GLY A 335 6.36 0.73 1.58
CA GLY A 335 7.34 0.09 0.70
C GLY A 335 8.68 -0.02 1.42
N LEU A 336 9.13 -1.25 1.61
CA LEU A 336 10.33 -1.62 2.36
C LEU A 336 11.43 -2.22 1.47
N GLY A 337 11.36 -2.02 0.15
CA GLY A 337 12.35 -2.53 -0.80
C GLY A 337 11.83 -2.65 -2.23
N GLU A 338 12.63 -3.25 -3.11
CA GLU A 338 12.37 -3.37 -4.54
C GLU A 338 11.65 -4.69 -4.94
N GLY A 339 11.60 -5.69 -4.06
CA GLY A 339 10.91 -6.96 -4.33
C GLY A 339 9.41 -6.79 -4.52
N ASP A 340 8.78 -7.71 -5.21
CA ASP A 340 7.34 -7.71 -5.52
C ASP A 340 6.45 -7.86 -4.27
N ARG A 341 7.02 -8.34 -3.15
CA ARG A 341 6.37 -8.49 -1.83
C ARG A 341 6.83 -7.47 -0.79
N ASP A 342 7.69 -6.53 -1.16
CA ASP A 342 8.22 -5.50 -0.25
C ASP A 342 7.25 -4.30 -0.08
N LEU A 343 5.95 -4.50 -0.25
CA LEU A 343 4.90 -3.55 0.12
C LEU A 343 3.98 -4.23 1.13
N VAL A 344 3.99 -3.73 2.36
CA VAL A 344 3.32 -4.35 3.50
C VAL A 344 2.35 -3.40 4.17
N ASP A 345 1.41 -3.94 4.96
CA ASP A 345 0.55 -3.13 5.82
C ASP A 345 1.41 -2.37 6.84
N PHE A 346 1.03 -1.13 7.10
CA PHE A 346 1.69 -0.35 8.12
C PHE A 346 1.19 -0.75 9.50
N ASP A 347 2.13 -1.19 10.34
CA ASP A 347 1.89 -1.53 11.74
C ASP A 347 2.59 -0.48 12.63
N PRO A 348 1.83 0.39 13.34
CA PRO A 348 2.39 1.43 14.21
C PRO A 348 3.33 0.91 15.28
N GLN A 349 2.98 -0.20 15.93
CA GLN A 349 3.78 -0.76 17.01
C GLN A 349 5.12 -1.29 16.49
N GLN A 350 5.08 -2.07 15.40
CA GLN A 350 6.32 -2.56 14.76
C GLN A 350 7.18 -1.41 14.26
N PHE A 351 6.56 -0.35 13.74
CA PHE A 351 7.28 0.82 13.24
C PHE A 351 7.97 1.60 14.37
N VAL A 352 7.25 1.93 15.45
CA VAL A 352 7.81 2.65 16.60
C VAL A 352 8.93 1.82 17.24
N GLU A 353 8.73 0.52 17.41
CA GLU A 353 9.76 -0.37 17.95
C GLU A 353 10.96 -0.50 17.01
N ALA A 354 10.77 -0.50 15.69
CA ALA A 354 11.87 -0.51 14.73
C ALA A 354 12.67 0.79 14.72
N MET A 355 12.04 1.94 15.01
CA MET A 355 12.71 3.25 15.05
C MET A 355 13.39 3.53 16.40
N PHE A 356 12.71 3.26 17.49
CA PHE A 356 13.10 3.70 18.85
C PHE A 356 13.30 2.55 19.83
N GLY A 357 13.17 1.29 19.41
CA GLY A 357 13.36 0.13 20.25
C GLY A 357 14.83 -0.19 20.54
N ASP A 358 15.09 -1.00 21.58
CA ASP A 358 16.42 -1.44 21.96
C ASP A 358 16.98 -2.48 20.96
N ASP A 359 18.32 -2.63 20.93
CA ASP A 359 19.03 -3.63 20.09
C ASP A 359 18.80 -5.06 20.57
#